data_d9715be5f665ffc57d3697d78b9a3b39
#
_entry.id   d9715be5f665ffc57d3697d78b9a3b39
#
_cell.length_a   1.000
_cell.length_b   1.000
_cell.length_c   1.000
_cell.angle_alpha   90.00
_cell.angle_beta   90.00
_cell.angle_gamma   90.00
#
_symmetry.space_group_name_H-M   'P 1'
#
loop_
_entity.id
_entity.type
_entity.pdbx_description
1 polymer ?
#
loop_
_entity_poly.entity_id
_entity_poly.type
_entity_poly.pdbx_seq_one_letter_code
_entity_poly.pdbx_strand_id
1 'polypeptide(L)'
;TEVTDIRRIEGGWALETNQGVYETRCVVNAAGVHADKFHNMVSGTKIHITPRRGDYCLLDKSAGNHVSHTIFALPGKYGKGVLVSPTVHGNLIVGPTAIDIEDKEATATTREGLDELIAKAGMNVKDLPMRQVITSFAGLRAHEDHHEFIIKELEDAPGFVDCAGIES
;
A
#
# COMPACT_ATOMS: atom_id res chain seq x y z
N THR A 1 7.31 6.99 17.51
CA THR A 1 7.55 5.86 18.44
C THR A 1 7.50 4.57 17.65
N GLU A 2 8.53 3.75 17.76
CA GLU A 2 8.61 2.45 17.09
C GLU A 2 8.33 1.34 18.09
N VAL A 3 7.40 0.44 17.76
CA VAL A 3 7.12 -0.78 18.53
C VAL A 3 8.15 -1.85 18.13
N THR A 4 8.85 -2.38 19.13
CA THR A 4 9.91 -3.37 18.93
C THR A 4 9.49 -4.78 19.34
N ASP A 5 8.60 -4.89 20.36
CA ASP A 5 8.05 -6.15 20.84
C ASP A 5 6.64 -5.97 21.40
N ILE A 6 5.84 -7.03 21.37
CA ILE A 6 4.48 -7.08 21.93
C ILE A 6 4.34 -8.38 22.72
N ARG A 7 4.00 -8.28 24.00
CA ARG A 7 3.85 -9.46 24.85
C ARG A 7 2.57 -9.40 25.69
N ARG A 8 2.05 -10.58 25.99
CA ARG A 8 0.89 -10.73 26.87
C ARG A 8 1.28 -10.41 28.32
N ILE A 9 0.41 -9.68 29.02
CA ILE A 9 0.47 -9.44 30.47
C ILE A 9 -0.87 -9.76 31.10
N GLU A 10 -0.94 -9.75 32.44
CA GLU A 10 -2.21 -9.90 33.14
C GLU A 10 -3.17 -8.76 32.78
N GLY A 11 -4.32 -9.11 32.23
CA GLY A 11 -5.36 -8.14 31.84
C GLY A 11 -5.12 -7.38 30.54
N GLY A 12 -4.09 -7.74 29.75
CA GLY A 12 -3.84 -7.02 28.49
C GLY A 12 -2.51 -7.31 27.82
N TRP A 13 -1.90 -6.26 27.32
CA TRP A 13 -0.71 -6.27 26.47
C TRP A 13 0.30 -5.25 26.93
N ALA A 14 1.58 -5.56 26.86
CA ALA A 14 2.68 -4.62 26.97
C ALA A 14 3.37 -4.49 25.60
N LEU A 15 3.48 -3.24 25.14
CA LEU A 15 4.17 -2.87 23.91
C LEU A 15 5.52 -2.26 24.27
N GLU A 16 6.60 -2.92 23.92
CA GLU A 16 7.95 -2.38 24.06
C GLU A 16 8.23 -1.44 22.90
N THR A 17 8.77 -0.27 23.21
CA THR A 17 9.06 0.75 22.21
C THR A 17 10.42 1.39 22.45
N ASN A 18 10.94 2.10 21.47
CA ASN A 18 12.15 2.92 21.61
C ASN A 18 12.00 4.12 22.59
N GLN A 19 10.80 4.32 23.17
CA GLN A 19 10.52 5.40 24.13
C GLN A 19 9.97 4.88 25.47
N GLY A 20 9.96 3.57 25.70
CA GLY A 20 9.46 2.94 26.90
C GLY A 20 8.40 1.88 26.64
N VAL A 21 7.82 1.37 27.71
CA VAL A 21 6.79 0.32 27.65
C VAL A 21 5.41 0.95 27.87
N TYR A 22 4.46 0.57 27.04
CA TYR A 22 3.06 0.98 27.14
C TYR A 22 2.19 -0.23 27.43
N GLU A 23 1.39 -0.16 28.47
CA GLU A 23 0.43 -1.20 28.81
C GLU A 23 -0.98 -0.81 28.36
N THR A 24 -1.71 -1.79 27.79
CA THR A 24 -3.07 -1.57 27.29
C THR A 24 -3.90 -2.85 27.37
N ARG A 25 -5.21 -2.70 27.44
CA ARG A 25 -6.14 -3.84 27.42
C ARG A 25 -6.32 -4.43 26.01
N CYS A 26 -6.17 -3.60 24.98
CA CYS A 26 -6.42 -4.00 23.61
C CYS A 26 -5.39 -3.36 22.68
N VAL A 27 -4.97 -4.08 21.66
CA VAL A 27 -4.07 -3.62 20.57
C VAL A 27 -4.80 -3.73 19.25
N VAL A 28 -4.71 -2.68 18.42
CA VAL A 28 -5.15 -2.72 17.03
C VAL A 28 -3.92 -2.62 16.14
N ASN A 29 -3.64 -3.70 15.41
CA ASN A 29 -2.54 -3.78 14.46
C ASN A 29 -3.01 -3.27 13.09
N ALA A 30 -2.73 -2.03 12.79
CA ALA A 30 -3.01 -1.38 11.50
C ALA A 30 -1.70 -0.90 10.85
N ALA A 31 -0.63 -1.73 10.93
CA ALA A 31 0.72 -1.36 10.55
C ALA A 31 1.02 -1.51 9.04
N GLY A 32 0.00 -1.66 8.19
CA GLY A 32 0.15 -1.72 6.74
C GLY A 32 1.07 -2.86 6.31
N VAL A 33 2.12 -2.55 5.56
CA VAL A 33 3.10 -3.55 5.07
C VAL A 33 3.88 -4.26 6.18
N HIS A 34 3.87 -3.72 7.41
CA HIS A 34 4.51 -4.31 8.58
C HIS A 34 3.55 -5.07 9.51
N ALA A 35 2.28 -5.19 9.15
CA ALA A 35 1.28 -5.82 10.03
C ALA A 35 1.60 -7.29 10.31
N ASP A 36 2.20 -8.01 9.38
CA ASP A 36 2.65 -9.39 9.57
C ASP A 36 3.73 -9.52 10.66
N LYS A 37 4.63 -8.53 10.78
CA LYS A 37 5.64 -8.50 11.84
C LYS A 37 4.98 -8.56 13.22
N PHE A 38 3.98 -7.71 13.45
CA PHE A 38 3.31 -7.60 14.76
C PHE A 38 2.34 -8.76 15.01
N HIS A 39 1.60 -9.18 14.00
CA HIS A 39 0.79 -10.39 14.07
C HIS A 39 1.63 -11.60 14.47
N ASN A 40 2.76 -11.77 13.81
CA ASN A 40 3.65 -12.92 14.03
C ASN A 40 4.37 -12.92 15.39
N MET A 41 4.37 -11.80 16.12
CA MET A 41 4.86 -11.76 17.51
C MET A 41 3.88 -12.41 18.49
N VAL A 42 2.57 -12.32 18.24
CA VAL A 42 1.53 -12.64 19.21
C VAL A 42 0.71 -13.89 18.88
N SER A 43 0.62 -14.27 17.60
CA SER A 43 -0.17 -15.42 17.13
C SER A 43 0.70 -16.62 16.78
N GLY A 44 0.17 -17.82 17.02
CA GLY A 44 0.75 -19.07 16.54
C GLY A 44 0.55 -19.29 15.03
N THR A 45 -0.55 -18.78 14.47
CA THR A 45 -0.82 -18.78 13.05
C THR A 45 -0.03 -17.62 12.41
N LYS A 46 0.76 -17.88 11.38
CA LYS A 46 1.59 -16.88 10.75
C LYS A 46 0.93 -16.34 9.48
N ILE A 47 1.07 -15.04 9.25
CA ILE A 47 0.70 -14.38 8.00
C ILE A 47 1.94 -13.80 7.35
N HIS A 48 1.87 -13.55 6.05
CA HIS A 48 2.93 -12.89 5.30
C HIS A 48 2.35 -11.77 4.43
N ILE A 49 3.02 -10.62 4.45
CA ILE A 49 2.65 -9.45 3.65
C ILE A 49 3.81 -9.09 2.74
N THR A 50 3.58 -9.23 1.44
CA THR A 50 4.47 -8.76 0.38
C THR A 50 4.15 -7.32 0.05
N PRO A 51 5.11 -6.38 0.16
CA PRO A 51 4.88 -5.01 -0.29
C PRO A 51 4.69 -4.98 -1.80
N ARG A 52 3.55 -4.46 -2.25
CA ARG A 52 3.25 -4.24 -3.67
C ARG A 52 3.38 -2.78 -4.00
N ARG A 53 4.51 -2.42 -4.64
CA ARG A 53 4.81 -1.04 -5.00
C ARG A 53 3.96 -0.58 -6.17
N GLY A 54 3.38 0.61 -6.02
CA GLY A 54 2.70 1.34 -7.08
C GLY A 54 3.39 2.66 -7.35
N ASP A 55 3.99 2.81 -8.53
CA ASP A 55 4.59 4.05 -8.99
C ASP A 55 3.53 4.92 -9.66
N TYR A 56 3.61 6.23 -9.46
CA TYR A 56 2.71 7.24 -10.01
C TYR A 56 3.49 8.40 -10.65
N CYS A 57 2.90 8.99 -11.69
CA CYS A 57 3.26 10.30 -12.22
C CYS A 57 2.11 11.28 -12.02
N LEU A 58 2.40 12.44 -11.46
CA LEU A 58 1.47 13.55 -11.40
C LEU A 58 1.88 14.59 -12.48
N LEU A 59 0.95 14.93 -13.36
CA LEU A 59 1.15 15.90 -14.41
C LEU A 59 0.58 17.27 -14.00
N ASP A 60 1.09 18.31 -14.62
CA ASP A 60 0.65 19.68 -14.42
C ASP A 60 -0.84 19.86 -14.73
N LYS A 61 -1.43 20.94 -14.23
CA LYS A 61 -2.85 21.30 -14.47
C LYS A 61 -3.17 21.54 -15.94
N SER A 62 -2.18 21.95 -16.74
CA SER A 62 -2.34 22.09 -18.19
C SER A 62 -2.68 20.76 -18.89
N ALA A 63 -2.33 19.62 -18.26
CA ALA A 63 -2.73 18.27 -18.71
C ALA A 63 -4.09 17.82 -18.14
N GLY A 64 -4.66 18.53 -17.18
CA GLY A 64 -5.81 18.07 -16.39
C GLY A 64 -7.08 17.78 -17.19
N ASN A 65 -7.26 18.45 -18.32
CA ASN A 65 -8.39 18.27 -19.22
C ASN A 65 -8.16 17.20 -20.31
N HIS A 66 -7.03 16.47 -20.27
CA HIS A 66 -6.71 15.45 -21.26
C HIS A 66 -7.73 14.30 -21.27
N VAL A 67 -8.23 13.94 -20.08
CA VAL A 67 -9.37 13.02 -19.90
C VAL A 67 -10.37 13.63 -18.91
N SER A 68 -11.67 13.36 -19.10
CA SER A 68 -12.74 13.86 -18.23
C SER A 68 -13.16 12.85 -17.15
N HIS A 69 -12.75 11.59 -17.28
CA HIS A 69 -13.05 10.49 -16.39
C HIS A 69 -11.81 9.65 -16.16
N THR A 70 -11.82 8.82 -15.13
CA THR A 70 -10.78 7.80 -14.93
C THR A 70 -10.85 6.77 -16.06
N ILE A 71 -9.76 6.58 -16.78
CA ILE A 71 -9.60 5.61 -17.85
C ILE A 71 -8.68 4.48 -17.38
N PHE A 72 -9.09 3.25 -17.60
CA PHE A 72 -8.29 2.06 -17.34
C PHE A 72 -8.69 0.92 -18.27
N ALA A 73 -7.79 -0.03 -18.49
CA ALA A 73 -8.07 -1.23 -19.28
C ALA A 73 -9.08 -2.14 -18.56
N LEU A 74 -9.70 -3.05 -19.32
CA LEU A 74 -10.43 -4.16 -18.70
C LEU A 74 -9.51 -4.91 -17.72
N PRO A 75 -10.00 -5.28 -16.53
CA PRO A 75 -9.18 -5.99 -15.55
C PRO A 75 -8.61 -7.28 -16.15
N GLY A 76 -7.30 -7.44 -16.05
CA GLY A 76 -6.57 -8.65 -16.43
C GLY A 76 -6.18 -9.47 -15.22
N LYS A 77 -5.27 -10.44 -15.42
CA LYS A 77 -4.75 -11.33 -14.37
C LYS A 77 -4.19 -10.56 -13.15
N TYR A 78 -3.67 -9.35 -13.37
CA TYR A 78 -3.05 -8.51 -12.34
C TYR A 78 -3.91 -7.29 -11.96
N GLY A 79 -5.24 -7.38 -12.11
CA GLY A 79 -6.17 -6.31 -11.76
C GLY A 79 -6.39 -5.29 -12.87
N LYS A 80 -6.76 -4.05 -12.48
CA LYS A 80 -7.18 -2.97 -13.40
C LYS A 80 -6.04 -2.36 -14.22
N GLY A 81 -4.78 -2.66 -13.89
CA GLY A 81 -3.63 -2.06 -14.55
C GLY A 81 -3.45 -0.57 -14.20
N VAL A 82 -2.73 0.14 -15.08
CA VAL A 82 -2.44 1.57 -14.93
C VAL A 82 -3.66 2.40 -15.30
N LEU A 83 -4.03 3.33 -14.42
CA LEU A 83 -5.11 4.29 -14.62
C LEU A 83 -4.55 5.63 -15.13
N VAL A 84 -5.39 6.36 -15.87
CA VAL A 84 -5.21 7.77 -16.19
C VAL A 84 -6.44 8.50 -15.67
N SER A 85 -6.26 9.41 -14.71
CA SER A 85 -7.38 10.03 -14.00
C SER A 85 -7.19 11.53 -13.78
N PRO A 86 -8.22 12.35 -13.99
CA PRO A 86 -8.18 13.73 -13.52
C PRO A 86 -8.23 13.77 -12.01
N THR A 87 -7.56 14.73 -11.40
CA THR A 87 -7.61 14.95 -9.94
C THR A 87 -8.56 16.08 -9.59
N VAL A 88 -9.01 16.11 -8.34
CA VAL A 88 -9.88 17.17 -7.82
C VAL A 88 -9.23 18.57 -7.86
N HIS A 89 -7.91 18.63 -7.93
CA HIS A 89 -7.16 19.88 -8.01
C HIS A 89 -6.83 20.32 -9.45
N GLY A 90 -7.33 19.59 -10.45
CA GLY A 90 -7.17 19.89 -11.86
C GLY A 90 -5.87 19.37 -12.49
N ASN A 91 -5.12 18.54 -11.80
CA ASN A 91 -3.97 17.81 -12.34
C ASN A 91 -4.42 16.52 -13.04
N LEU A 92 -3.53 15.88 -13.75
CA LEU A 92 -3.71 14.52 -14.26
C LEU A 92 -2.77 13.59 -13.51
N ILE A 93 -3.31 12.45 -13.02
CA ILE A 93 -2.51 11.40 -12.38
C ILE A 93 -2.49 10.15 -13.26
N VAL A 94 -1.32 9.55 -13.39
CA VAL A 94 -1.09 8.30 -14.11
C VAL A 94 -0.48 7.29 -13.15
N GLY A 95 -1.06 6.10 -13.06
CA GLY A 95 -0.65 5.06 -12.12
C GLY A 95 -1.84 4.32 -11.51
N PRO A 96 -1.59 3.39 -10.58
CA PRO A 96 -0.27 2.87 -10.19
C PRO A 96 0.25 1.76 -11.11
N THR A 97 1.53 1.45 -10.94
CA THR A 97 2.07 0.13 -11.27
C THR A 97 1.70 -0.88 -10.19
N ALA A 98 2.05 -2.16 -10.37
CA ALA A 98 1.83 -3.21 -9.37
C ALA A 98 3.03 -4.18 -9.42
N ILE A 99 4.05 -3.88 -8.62
CA ILE A 99 5.32 -4.61 -8.59
C ILE A 99 5.56 -5.14 -7.19
N ASP A 100 5.58 -6.45 -7.04
CA ASP A 100 5.91 -7.08 -5.77
C ASP A 100 7.40 -6.94 -5.50
N ILE A 101 7.73 -6.52 -4.30
CA ILE A 101 9.10 -6.29 -3.84
C ILE A 101 9.29 -6.88 -2.44
N GLU A 102 10.53 -7.05 -2.01
CA GLU A 102 10.82 -7.59 -0.67
C GLU A 102 11.02 -6.49 0.37
N ASP A 103 11.58 -5.36 -0.04
CA ASP A 103 11.91 -4.26 0.86
C ASP A 103 10.68 -3.43 1.22
N LYS A 104 10.25 -3.52 2.47
CA LYS A 104 9.10 -2.79 3.03
C LYS A 104 9.34 -1.28 3.21
N GLU A 105 10.55 -0.80 2.96
CA GLU A 105 10.92 0.62 3.04
C GLU A 105 11.14 1.26 1.64
N ALA A 106 11.09 0.47 0.56
CA ALA A 106 11.40 0.92 -0.79
C ALA A 106 10.25 1.74 -1.42
N THR A 107 10.04 2.95 -0.92
CA THR A 107 9.03 3.90 -1.40
C THR A 107 9.52 4.83 -2.51
N ALA A 108 10.76 4.66 -2.99
CA ALA A 108 11.27 5.42 -4.12
C ALA A 108 10.72 4.85 -5.45
N THR A 109 10.43 5.74 -6.40
CA THR A 109 10.14 5.34 -7.78
C THR A 109 11.40 4.80 -8.44
N THR A 110 11.23 3.86 -9.39
CA THR A 110 12.33 3.34 -10.20
C THR A 110 12.13 3.70 -11.66
N ARG A 111 13.23 3.74 -12.41
CA ARG A 111 13.17 3.99 -13.85
C ARG A 111 12.32 2.93 -14.55
N GLU A 112 12.54 1.66 -14.21
CA GLU A 112 11.80 0.52 -14.77
C GLU A 112 10.29 0.63 -14.47
N GLY A 113 9.93 1.00 -13.24
CA GLY A 113 8.54 1.20 -12.84
C GLY A 113 7.87 2.36 -13.60
N LEU A 114 8.59 3.47 -13.79
CA LEU A 114 8.08 4.62 -14.55
C LEU A 114 7.98 4.30 -16.05
N ASP A 115 8.94 3.61 -16.63
CA ASP A 115 8.92 3.19 -18.04
C ASP A 115 7.73 2.23 -18.29
N GLU A 116 7.49 1.27 -17.39
CA GLU A 116 6.32 0.38 -17.43
C GLU A 116 5.00 1.16 -17.32
N LEU A 117 4.93 2.12 -16.39
CA LEU A 117 3.77 2.97 -16.18
C LEU A 117 3.41 3.73 -17.45
N ILE A 118 4.40 4.38 -18.10
CA ILE A 118 4.22 5.16 -19.31
C ILE A 118 3.76 4.28 -20.46
N ALA A 119 4.38 3.11 -20.63
CA ALA A 119 4.02 2.17 -21.68
C ALA A 119 2.58 1.67 -21.54
N LYS A 120 2.17 1.26 -20.33
CA LYS A 120 0.81 0.77 -20.06
C LYS A 120 -0.24 1.87 -20.16
N ALA A 121 0.05 3.08 -19.67
CA ALA A 121 -0.87 4.22 -19.80
C ALA A 121 -1.09 4.60 -21.27
N GLY A 122 -0.04 4.57 -22.09
CA GLY A 122 -0.11 4.88 -23.51
C GLY A 122 -0.95 3.89 -24.34
N MET A 123 -1.16 2.65 -23.83
CA MET A 123 -2.10 1.71 -24.45
C MET A 123 -3.57 2.11 -24.22
N ASN A 124 -3.86 2.79 -23.12
CA ASN A 124 -5.22 3.17 -22.73
C ASN A 124 -5.61 4.56 -23.25
N VAL A 125 -4.65 5.50 -23.25
CA VAL A 125 -4.87 6.89 -23.63
C VAL A 125 -3.73 7.35 -24.53
N LYS A 126 -4.10 7.79 -25.74
CA LYS A 126 -3.12 8.28 -26.74
C LYS A 126 -2.61 9.67 -26.37
N ASP A 127 -1.41 9.97 -26.83
CA ASP A 127 -0.80 11.30 -26.77
C ASP A 127 -0.73 11.89 -25.36
N LEU A 128 -0.55 11.04 -24.34
CA LEU A 128 -0.36 11.49 -22.97
C LEU A 128 0.80 12.47 -22.88
N PRO A 129 0.59 13.68 -22.32
CA PRO A 129 1.60 14.74 -22.31
C PRO A 129 2.65 14.51 -21.19
N MET A 130 3.38 13.39 -21.25
CA MET A 130 4.33 12.97 -20.20
C MET A 130 5.46 13.97 -19.94
N ARG A 131 5.70 14.90 -20.86
CA ARG A 131 6.64 16.02 -20.62
C ARG A 131 6.14 17.02 -19.58
N GLN A 132 4.86 16.97 -19.22
CA GLN A 132 4.24 17.82 -18.21
C GLN A 132 4.22 17.16 -16.82
N VAL A 133 4.95 16.06 -16.60
CA VAL A 133 5.13 15.47 -15.28
C VAL A 133 5.85 16.46 -14.37
N ILE A 134 5.20 16.82 -13.26
CA ILE A 134 5.75 17.72 -12.23
C ILE A 134 6.36 16.97 -11.05
N THR A 135 5.91 15.72 -10.81
CA THR A 135 6.49 14.85 -9.78
C THR A 135 6.13 13.40 -10.04
N SER A 136 6.94 12.50 -9.50
CA SER A 136 6.64 11.09 -9.38
C SER A 136 6.76 10.66 -7.92
N PHE A 137 5.98 9.67 -7.52
CA PHE A 137 6.01 9.10 -6.18
C PHE A 137 5.57 7.63 -6.23
N ALA A 138 5.92 6.89 -5.19
CA ALA A 138 5.49 5.52 -5.04
C ALA A 138 4.93 5.27 -3.63
N GLY A 139 4.09 4.26 -3.51
CA GLY A 139 3.57 3.76 -2.26
C GLY A 139 3.55 2.24 -2.24
N LEU A 140 3.51 1.67 -1.05
CA LEU A 140 3.49 0.23 -0.83
C LEU A 140 2.11 -0.19 -0.34
N ARG A 141 1.47 -1.12 -1.07
CA ARG A 141 0.25 -1.79 -0.64
C ARG A 141 0.59 -3.07 0.10
N ALA A 142 -0.18 -3.35 1.13
CA ALA A 142 0.00 -4.52 1.99
C ALA A 142 -0.66 -5.75 1.37
N HIS A 143 0.00 -6.38 0.39
CA HIS A 143 -0.51 -7.57 -0.29
C HIS A 143 -0.32 -8.80 0.60
N GLU A 144 -1.43 -9.39 1.04
CA GLU A 144 -1.44 -10.64 1.81
C GLU A 144 -1.57 -11.84 0.86
N ASP A 145 -0.90 -12.96 1.18
CA ASP A 145 -0.73 -14.10 0.29
C ASP A 145 -2.06 -14.72 -0.22
N HIS A 146 -3.14 -14.62 0.56
CA HIS A 146 -4.46 -15.13 0.20
C HIS A 146 -5.38 -14.08 -0.43
N HIS A 147 -4.89 -12.82 -0.60
CA HIS A 147 -5.66 -11.67 -1.10
C HIS A 147 -6.87 -11.32 -0.21
N GLU A 148 -6.79 -11.56 1.08
CA GLU A 148 -7.87 -11.30 2.03
C GLU A 148 -7.57 -10.11 2.93
N PHE A 149 -8.60 -9.34 3.27
CA PHE A 149 -8.54 -8.36 4.34
C PHE A 149 -8.71 -9.08 5.67
N ILE A 150 -7.70 -8.99 6.53
CA ILE A 150 -7.72 -9.57 7.86
C ILE A 150 -8.19 -8.49 8.84
N ILE A 151 -9.51 -8.44 9.07
CA ILE A 151 -10.11 -7.48 10.01
C ILE A 151 -10.84 -8.28 11.08
N LYS A 152 -10.10 -8.70 12.11
CA LYS A 152 -10.64 -9.55 13.18
C LYS A 152 -9.80 -9.52 14.44
N GLU A 153 -10.41 -9.82 15.58
CA GLU A 153 -9.70 -10.21 16.79
C GLU A 153 -9.12 -11.62 16.64
N LEU A 154 -7.90 -11.82 17.12
CA LEU A 154 -7.23 -13.13 17.03
C LEU A 154 -7.75 -14.07 18.12
N GLU A 155 -8.14 -15.28 17.73
CA GLU A 155 -8.65 -16.30 18.65
C GLU A 155 -7.61 -16.76 19.68
N ASP A 156 -6.35 -16.88 19.26
CA ASP A 156 -5.21 -17.28 20.10
C ASP A 156 -4.54 -16.10 20.83
N ALA A 157 -4.96 -14.86 20.53
CA ALA A 157 -4.44 -13.64 21.14
C ALA A 157 -5.58 -12.66 21.50
N PRO A 158 -6.49 -13.00 22.44
CA PRO A 158 -7.62 -12.15 22.79
C PRO A 158 -7.21 -10.74 23.22
N GLY A 159 -7.92 -9.72 22.72
CA GLY A 159 -7.57 -8.31 22.86
C GLY A 159 -6.58 -7.78 21.82
N PHE A 160 -6.12 -8.63 20.89
CA PHE A 160 -5.33 -8.20 19.73
C PHE A 160 -6.19 -8.29 18.47
N VAL A 161 -6.38 -7.16 17.81
CA VAL A 161 -7.21 -7.02 16.60
C VAL A 161 -6.33 -6.68 15.41
N ASP A 162 -6.36 -7.50 14.39
CA ASP A 162 -5.72 -7.17 13.11
C ASP A 162 -6.62 -6.31 12.22
N CYS A 163 -5.99 -5.34 11.57
CA CYS A 163 -6.46 -4.62 10.39
C CYS A 163 -5.34 -4.70 9.33
N ALA A 164 -5.12 -5.90 8.79
CA ALA A 164 -3.98 -6.25 7.95
C ALA A 164 -4.43 -6.67 6.55
N GLY A 165 -3.49 -6.75 5.60
CA GLY A 165 -3.77 -7.18 4.23
C GLY A 165 -4.68 -6.24 3.46
N ILE A 166 -4.83 -4.98 3.89
CA ILE A 166 -5.72 -4.02 3.24
C ILE A 166 -4.98 -3.44 2.03
N GLU A 167 -5.16 -4.13 0.91
CA GLU A 167 -4.63 -3.74 -0.39
C GLU A 167 -5.70 -3.01 -1.20
N SER A 168 -5.51 -1.71 -1.45
CA SER A 168 -6.44 -0.91 -2.25
C SER A 168 -5.75 -0.19 -3.42
#